data_cc5a3fbe17c05fa244ad7adb04eff52d
#
_entry.id   cc5a3fbe17c05fa244ad7adb04eff52d
#
_cell.length_a   1.000
_cell.length_b   1.000
_cell.length_c   1.000
_cell.angle_alpha   90.00
_cell.angle_beta   90.00
_cell.angle_gamma   90.00
#
_symmetry.space_group_name_H-M   'P 1'
#
loop_
_entity.id
_entity.type
_entity.pdbx_description
1 polymer ?
#
loop_
_entity_poly.entity_id
_entity_poly.type
_entity_poly.pdbx_seq_one_letter_code
_entity_poly.pdbx_strand_id
1 'polypeptide(L)'
;NPTLLESLQDYYDKKTQGRTPLPNFYAEMKRRGKNLSNLQEFSKSINYLQTHQIETMNDLQERIEELNGVVSVSKKEISEKRKQLKELENLEKMAEVIKTNQPLIDEYNHFFFQKKREKYYQQHKKEINYYRKCERELKQHLDQNGKVPTARWKREKEELQAVIEELKADNQPYQEELAFVKKVQSCADIARRDREMAEADTSGRSEEKREKQKPEKKTSLLRKLDEKKKECAERDAKQQAVKKKRNYEMSL
;
A
#
# COMPACT_ATOMS: atom_id res chain seq x y z
N ASN A 1 -6.93 31.86 -17.75
CA ASN A 1 -6.33 30.54 -17.44
C ASN A 1 -7.31 29.46 -17.91
N PRO A 2 -6.90 28.49 -18.71
CA PRO A 2 -7.79 27.40 -19.09
C PRO A 2 -8.17 26.53 -17.89
N THR A 3 -9.33 25.92 -17.98
CA THR A 3 -9.80 24.96 -17.00
C THR A 3 -8.91 23.72 -16.97
N LEU A 4 -9.04 22.92 -15.91
CA LEU A 4 -8.33 21.65 -15.80
C LEU A 4 -8.69 20.71 -16.97
N LEU A 5 -9.96 20.66 -17.32
CA LEU A 5 -10.48 19.87 -18.43
C LEU A 5 -9.86 20.31 -19.78
N GLU A 6 -9.85 21.61 -20.08
CA GLU A 6 -9.23 22.15 -21.29
C GLU A 6 -7.74 21.83 -21.34
N SER A 7 -7.03 21.92 -20.23
CA SER A 7 -5.59 21.58 -20.17
C SER A 7 -5.30 20.11 -20.47
N LEU A 8 -6.14 19.18 -19.97
CA LEU A 8 -6.01 17.77 -20.31
C LEU A 8 -6.38 17.48 -21.76
N GLN A 9 -7.43 18.14 -22.25
CA GLN A 9 -7.88 18.01 -23.64
C GLN A 9 -6.80 18.48 -24.62
N ASP A 10 -6.25 19.67 -24.40
CA ASP A 10 -5.15 20.23 -25.17
C ASP A 10 -3.93 19.30 -25.20
N TYR A 11 -3.56 18.74 -24.05
CA TYR A 11 -2.46 17.77 -23.99
C TYR A 11 -2.77 16.51 -24.80
N TYR A 12 -3.98 15.94 -24.63
CA TYR A 12 -4.41 14.77 -25.35
C TYR A 12 -4.44 15.01 -26.86
N ASP A 13 -5.02 16.13 -27.32
CA ASP A 13 -5.11 16.52 -28.71
C ASP A 13 -3.73 16.76 -29.32
N LYS A 14 -2.83 17.43 -28.61
CA LYS A 14 -1.43 17.60 -29.03
C LYS A 14 -0.69 16.28 -29.26
N LYS A 15 -0.97 15.27 -28.43
CA LYS A 15 -0.35 13.95 -28.56
C LYS A 15 -1.02 13.10 -29.64
N THR A 16 -2.26 13.39 -30.00
CA THR A 16 -3.05 12.67 -31.03
C THR A 16 -3.15 13.38 -32.36
N GLN A 17 -3.03 14.71 -32.40
CA GLN A 17 -3.11 15.51 -33.63
C GLN A 17 -2.07 15.12 -34.69
N GLY A 18 -2.55 14.92 -35.93
CA GLY A 18 -1.73 14.59 -37.11
C GLY A 18 -1.31 13.14 -37.23
N ARG A 19 -1.82 12.29 -36.35
CA ARG A 19 -1.58 10.85 -36.39
C ARG A 19 -2.88 10.12 -36.71
N THR A 20 -3.27 10.11 -37.97
CA THR A 20 -4.22 9.09 -38.46
C THR A 20 -3.69 7.72 -37.98
N PRO A 21 -4.53 6.86 -37.41
CA PRO A 21 -4.08 5.53 -36.98
C PRO A 21 -3.75 4.71 -38.22
N LEU A 22 -2.51 4.86 -38.73
CA LEU A 22 -1.96 3.95 -39.71
C LEU A 22 -1.92 2.54 -39.11
N PRO A 23 -2.12 1.49 -39.90
CA PRO A 23 -2.09 0.10 -39.39
C PRO A 23 -0.85 -0.25 -38.57
N ASN A 24 0.28 0.41 -38.84
CA ASN A 24 1.54 0.24 -38.13
C ASN A 24 1.70 1.16 -36.90
N PHE A 25 0.79 2.12 -36.67
CA PHE A 25 0.89 3.06 -35.55
C PHE A 25 0.91 2.34 -34.19
N TYR A 26 0.02 1.38 -34.00
CA TYR A 26 -0.03 0.57 -32.78
C TYR A 26 1.23 -0.30 -32.61
N ALA A 27 1.76 -0.86 -33.68
CA ALA A 27 3.00 -1.64 -33.65
C ALA A 27 4.21 -0.76 -33.28
N GLU A 28 4.27 0.46 -33.82
CA GLU A 28 5.35 1.40 -33.54
C GLU A 28 5.27 1.99 -32.14
N MET A 29 4.07 2.28 -31.61
CA MET A 29 3.84 2.69 -30.24
C MET A 29 4.18 1.58 -29.25
N LYS A 30 3.82 0.33 -29.56
CA LYS A 30 4.20 -0.85 -28.76
C LYS A 30 5.71 -1.07 -28.76
N ARG A 31 6.40 -0.85 -29.89
CA ARG A 31 7.85 -0.95 -30.02
C ARG A 31 8.59 0.14 -29.24
N ARG A 32 8.02 1.34 -29.13
CA ARG A 32 8.60 2.46 -28.38
C ARG A 32 8.38 2.36 -26.88
N GLY A 33 7.66 1.34 -26.39
CA GLY A 33 7.37 1.14 -24.96
C GLY A 33 6.65 2.33 -24.31
N LYS A 34 6.14 3.26 -25.12
CA LYS A 34 5.54 4.51 -24.68
C LYS A 34 4.07 4.57 -25.08
N ASN A 35 3.20 4.30 -24.14
CA ASN A 35 2.09 5.18 -23.82
C ASN A 35 0.76 5.03 -24.55
N LEU A 36 0.37 3.86 -25.04
CA LEU A 36 -1.06 3.58 -25.25
C LEU A 36 -1.82 3.59 -23.90
N SER A 37 -1.20 3.08 -22.84
CA SER A 37 -1.77 3.14 -21.49
C SER A 37 -1.97 4.58 -21.01
N ASN A 38 -1.02 5.47 -21.24
CA ASN A 38 -1.14 6.87 -20.83
C ASN A 38 -2.27 7.60 -21.57
N LEU A 39 -2.39 7.42 -22.90
CA LEU A 39 -3.47 8.07 -23.65
C LEU A 39 -4.85 7.55 -23.23
N GLN A 40 -4.97 6.27 -22.91
CA GLN A 40 -6.21 5.72 -22.35
C GLN A 40 -6.50 6.29 -20.94
N GLU A 41 -5.47 6.47 -20.13
CA GLU A 41 -5.63 7.09 -18.80
C GLU A 41 -6.05 8.56 -18.92
N PHE A 42 -5.47 9.32 -19.85
CA PHE A 42 -5.90 10.69 -20.13
C PHE A 42 -7.35 10.75 -20.61
N SER A 43 -7.75 9.89 -21.56
CA SER A 43 -9.13 9.83 -22.05
C SER A 43 -10.12 9.51 -20.91
N LYS A 44 -9.81 8.53 -20.06
CA LYS A 44 -10.62 8.21 -18.88
C LYS A 44 -10.68 9.37 -17.88
N SER A 45 -9.56 10.08 -17.69
CA SER A 45 -9.48 11.23 -16.80
C SER A 45 -10.36 12.39 -17.31
N ILE A 46 -10.33 12.67 -18.61
CA ILE A 46 -11.19 13.69 -19.24
C ILE A 46 -12.67 13.34 -19.01
N ASN A 47 -13.07 12.08 -19.30
CA ASN A 47 -14.45 11.63 -19.07
C ASN A 47 -14.87 11.74 -17.60
N TYR A 48 -13.98 11.42 -16.67
CA TYR A 48 -14.24 11.55 -15.24
C TYR A 48 -14.48 13.00 -14.83
N LEU A 49 -13.60 13.93 -15.24
CA LEU A 49 -13.74 15.35 -14.95
C LEU A 49 -15.06 15.91 -15.49
N GLN A 50 -15.45 15.52 -16.72
CA GLN A 50 -16.73 15.91 -17.33
C GLN A 50 -17.92 15.38 -16.54
N THR A 51 -17.89 14.09 -16.18
CA THR A 51 -19.00 13.42 -15.46
C THR A 51 -19.22 14.03 -14.09
N HIS A 52 -18.13 14.38 -13.38
CA HIS A 52 -18.18 14.92 -12.03
C HIS A 52 -18.16 16.46 -11.98
N GLN A 53 -18.16 17.13 -13.14
CA GLN A 53 -18.16 18.60 -13.27
C GLN A 53 -16.97 19.25 -12.50
N ILE A 54 -15.81 18.61 -12.56
CA ILE A 54 -14.58 19.08 -11.92
C ILE A 54 -13.85 20.01 -12.89
N GLU A 55 -13.80 21.29 -12.59
CA GLU A 55 -13.24 22.34 -13.47
C GLU A 55 -11.85 22.78 -13.05
N THR A 56 -11.55 22.72 -11.74
CA THR A 56 -10.30 23.23 -11.18
C THR A 56 -9.53 22.15 -10.42
N MET A 57 -8.24 22.41 -10.18
CA MET A 57 -7.41 21.56 -9.31
C MET A 57 -7.92 21.54 -7.86
N ASN A 58 -8.58 22.62 -7.42
CA ASN A 58 -9.16 22.66 -6.08
C ASN A 58 -10.36 21.73 -5.97
N ASP A 59 -11.27 21.73 -6.95
CA ASP A 59 -12.42 20.81 -6.98
C ASP A 59 -11.93 19.34 -6.98
N LEU A 60 -10.87 19.07 -7.74
CA LEU A 60 -10.26 17.74 -7.77
C LEU A 60 -9.67 17.36 -6.39
N GLN A 61 -9.02 18.31 -5.73
CA GLN A 61 -8.45 18.10 -4.40
C GLN A 61 -9.56 17.90 -3.35
N GLU A 62 -10.63 18.68 -3.39
CA GLU A 62 -11.80 18.50 -2.53
C GLU A 62 -12.41 17.12 -2.71
N ARG A 63 -12.54 16.64 -3.95
CA ARG A 63 -13.03 15.29 -4.22
C ARG A 63 -12.11 14.21 -3.64
N ILE A 64 -10.80 14.38 -3.73
CA ILE A 64 -9.82 13.48 -3.11
C ILE A 64 -9.97 13.47 -1.58
N GLU A 65 -10.19 14.62 -0.97
CA GLU A 65 -10.37 14.75 0.49
C GLU A 65 -11.66 14.09 0.96
N GLU A 66 -12.78 14.30 0.25
CA GLU A 66 -14.05 13.63 0.52
C GLU A 66 -13.87 12.10 0.50
N LEU A 67 -13.32 11.56 -0.58
CA LEU A 67 -13.10 10.13 -0.74
C LEU A 67 -12.14 9.57 0.33
N ASN A 68 -11.07 10.30 0.65
CA ASN A 68 -10.17 9.94 1.74
C ASN A 68 -10.90 9.92 3.09
N GLY A 69 -11.80 10.86 3.33
CA GLY A 69 -12.63 10.91 4.54
C GLY A 69 -13.47 9.63 4.68
N VAL A 70 -14.26 9.30 3.65
CA VAL A 70 -15.11 8.10 3.62
C VAL A 70 -14.28 6.83 3.82
N VAL A 71 -13.20 6.66 3.04
CA VAL A 71 -12.31 5.50 3.13
C VAL A 71 -11.65 5.38 4.50
N SER A 72 -11.28 6.50 5.11
CA SER A 72 -10.65 6.53 6.44
C SER A 72 -11.61 6.11 7.54
N VAL A 73 -12.86 6.60 7.52
CA VAL A 73 -13.91 6.23 8.47
C VAL A 73 -14.17 4.73 8.41
N SER A 74 -14.44 4.19 7.22
CA SER A 74 -14.68 2.75 7.03
C SER A 74 -13.50 1.89 7.48
N LYS A 75 -12.26 2.31 7.19
CA LYS A 75 -11.06 1.60 7.65
C LYS A 75 -10.92 1.57 9.17
N LYS A 76 -11.26 2.66 9.86
CA LYS A 76 -11.26 2.71 11.32
C LYS A 76 -12.29 1.73 11.88
N GLU A 77 -13.51 1.75 11.35
CA GLU A 77 -14.57 0.87 11.78
C GLU A 77 -14.21 -0.61 11.58
N ILE A 78 -13.71 -0.97 10.39
CA ILE A 78 -13.19 -2.32 10.12
C ILE A 78 -12.09 -2.71 11.13
N SER A 79 -11.19 -1.78 11.45
CA SER A 79 -10.12 -2.02 12.42
C SER A 79 -10.65 -2.31 13.82
N GLU A 80 -11.68 -1.58 14.25
CA GLU A 80 -12.32 -1.78 15.55
C GLU A 80 -13.05 -3.12 15.62
N LYS A 81 -13.81 -3.48 14.56
CA LYS A 81 -14.46 -4.79 14.47
C LYS A 81 -13.45 -5.94 14.48
N ARG A 82 -12.32 -5.78 13.80
CA ARG A 82 -11.22 -6.76 13.84
C ARG A 82 -10.58 -6.90 15.22
N LYS A 83 -10.49 -5.83 16.00
CA LYS A 83 -10.02 -5.92 17.39
C LYS A 83 -10.99 -6.74 18.24
N GLN A 84 -12.29 -6.46 18.14
CA GLN A 84 -13.33 -7.23 18.84
C GLN A 84 -13.30 -8.71 18.47
N LEU A 85 -13.15 -9.02 17.17
CA LEU A 85 -13.02 -10.39 16.68
C LEU A 85 -11.80 -11.10 17.30
N LYS A 86 -10.66 -10.42 17.33
CA LYS A 86 -9.42 -10.94 17.92
C LYS A 86 -9.52 -11.16 19.43
N GLU A 87 -10.26 -10.32 20.14
CA GLU A 87 -10.54 -10.49 21.57
C GLU A 87 -11.36 -11.76 21.81
N LEU A 88 -12.42 -12.00 21.03
CA LEU A 88 -13.21 -13.23 21.10
C LEU A 88 -12.37 -14.48 20.78
N GLU A 89 -11.52 -14.42 19.77
CA GLU A 89 -10.60 -15.51 19.44
C GLU A 89 -9.60 -15.81 20.57
N ASN A 90 -9.14 -14.78 21.28
CA ASN A 90 -8.27 -14.96 22.44
C ASN A 90 -9.01 -15.60 23.61
N LEU A 91 -10.26 -15.17 23.86
CA LEU A 91 -11.10 -15.78 24.90
C LEU A 91 -11.39 -17.27 24.60
N GLU A 92 -11.67 -17.62 23.35
CA GLU A 92 -11.84 -19.03 22.94
C GLU A 92 -10.56 -19.84 23.17
N LYS A 93 -9.40 -19.30 22.82
CA LYS A 93 -8.09 -19.96 23.08
C LYS A 93 -7.85 -20.17 24.56
N MET A 94 -8.18 -19.17 25.39
CA MET A 94 -8.06 -19.30 26.85
C MET A 94 -9.01 -20.37 27.41
N ALA A 95 -10.24 -20.45 26.90
CA ALA A 95 -11.19 -21.48 27.27
C ALA A 95 -10.69 -22.88 26.90
N GLU A 96 -10.08 -23.04 25.75
CA GLU A 96 -9.48 -24.31 25.32
C GLU A 96 -8.28 -24.69 26.19
N VAL A 97 -7.43 -23.73 26.54
CA VAL A 97 -6.31 -23.94 27.47
C VAL A 97 -6.82 -24.44 28.84
N ILE A 98 -7.89 -23.83 29.37
CA ILE A 98 -8.49 -24.30 30.64
C ILE A 98 -8.98 -25.72 30.50
N LYS A 99 -9.75 -26.03 29.45
CA LYS A 99 -10.28 -27.37 29.21
C LYS A 99 -9.17 -28.41 29.08
N THR A 100 -8.12 -28.10 28.32
CA THR A 100 -7.00 -29.02 28.09
C THR A 100 -6.17 -29.28 29.35
N ASN A 101 -5.96 -28.24 30.18
CA ASN A 101 -5.12 -28.35 31.37
C ASN A 101 -5.92 -28.66 32.66
N GLN A 102 -7.23 -28.76 32.57
CA GLN A 102 -8.08 -29.10 33.74
C GLN A 102 -7.62 -30.40 34.44
N PRO A 103 -7.35 -31.53 33.74
CA PRO A 103 -6.88 -32.74 34.37
C PRO A 103 -5.58 -32.55 35.16
N LEU A 104 -4.65 -31.76 34.63
CA LEU A 104 -3.38 -31.43 35.30
C LEU A 104 -3.61 -30.64 36.60
N ILE A 105 -4.56 -29.71 36.59
CA ILE A 105 -4.93 -28.93 37.77
C ILE A 105 -5.66 -29.80 38.81
N ASP A 106 -6.51 -30.69 38.36
CA ASP A 106 -7.22 -31.63 39.24
C ASP A 106 -6.23 -32.56 39.95
N GLU A 107 -5.24 -33.08 39.24
CA GLU A 107 -4.14 -33.86 39.79
C GLU A 107 -3.32 -33.04 40.80
N TYR A 108 -2.94 -31.82 40.44
CA TYR A 108 -2.23 -30.88 41.34
C TYR A 108 -3.00 -30.64 42.62
N ASN A 109 -4.31 -30.48 42.57
CA ASN A 109 -5.16 -30.24 43.72
C ASN A 109 -5.39 -31.51 44.56
N HIS A 110 -5.27 -32.69 43.97
CA HIS A 110 -5.44 -33.98 44.64
C HIS A 110 -4.27 -34.32 45.61
N PHE A 111 -3.08 -33.72 45.41
CA PHE A 111 -1.93 -33.97 46.26
C PHE A 111 -2.16 -33.39 47.67
N PHE A 112 -2.33 -34.30 48.66
CA PHE A 112 -2.50 -33.94 50.06
C PHE A 112 -1.17 -33.52 50.71
N PHE A 113 -0.05 -34.13 50.30
CA PHE A 113 1.27 -33.86 50.87
C PHE A 113 1.96 -32.69 50.17
N GLN A 114 2.30 -31.65 50.94
CA GLN A 114 2.91 -30.43 50.45
C GLN A 114 4.18 -30.67 49.62
N LYS A 115 5.07 -31.61 50.05
CA LYS A 115 6.30 -31.94 49.32
C LYS A 115 6.04 -32.51 47.91
N LYS A 116 5.02 -33.39 47.78
CA LYS A 116 4.63 -33.97 46.47
C LYS A 116 4.00 -32.90 45.58
N ARG A 117 3.14 -32.06 46.18
CA ARG A 117 2.49 -30.95 45.48
C ARG A 117 3.51 -29.94 44.94
N GLU A 118 4.51 -29.60 45.77
CA GLU A 118 5.59 -28.69 45.36
C GLU A 118 6.43 -29.28 44.21
N LYS A 119 6.80 -30.57 44.31
CA LYS A 119 7.53 -31.25 43.21
C LYS A 119 6.73 -31.26 41.93
N TYR A 120 5.45 -31.56 41.97
CA TYR A 120 4.55 -31.53 40.80
C TYR A 120 4.41 -30.12 40.26
N TYR A 121 4.26 -29.12 41.13
CA TYR A 121 4.24 -27.71 40.70
C TYR A 121 5.52 -27.31 39.97
N GLN A 122 6.69 -27.70 40.45
CA GLN A 122 7.96 -27.35 39.77
C GLN A 122 8.07 -28.02 38.39
N GLN A 123 7.52 -29.20 38.24
CA GLN A 123 7.50 -29.92 36.94
C GLN A 123 6.54 -29.24 35.93
N HIS A 124 5.40 -28.74 36.38
CA HIS A 124 4.31 -28.18 35.56
C HIS A 124 4.08 -26.69 35.79
N LYS A 125 5.11 -25.98 36.23
CA LYS A 125 5.01 -24.58 36.65
C LYS A 125 4.46 -23.65 35.57
N LYS A 126 4.88 -23.87 34.32
CA LYS A 126 4.44 -23.04 33.18
C LYS A 126 2.95 -23.23 32.88
N GLU A 127 2.52 -24.47 32.81
CA GLU A 127 1.15 -24.87 32.52
C GLU A 127 0.18 -24.40 33.63
N ILE A 128 0.54 -24.64 34.90
CA ILE A 128 -0.26 -24.23 36.04
C ILE A 128 -0.40 -22.69 36.12
N ASN A 129 0.70 -21.98 35.92
CA ASN A 129 0.66 -20.51 35.94
C ASN A 129 -0.12 -19.94 34.76
N TYR A 130 -0.01 -20.54 33.58
CA TYR A 130 -0.75 -20.12 32.40
C TYR A 130 -2.25 -20.42 32.57
N TYR A 131 -2.61 -21.61 33.07
CA TYR A 131 -3.99 -21.93 33.41
C TYR A 131 -4.60 -20.89 34.36
N ARG A 132 -3.91 -20.58 35.48
CA ARG A 132 -4.38 -19.59 36.46
C ARG A 132 -4.52 -18.18 35.87
N LYS A 133 -3.69 -17.83 34.91
CA LYS A 133 -3.81 -16.58 34.21
C LYS A 133 -5.09 -16.58 33.34
N CYS A 134 -5.28 -17.60 32.52
CA CYS A 134 -6.46 -17.76 31.69
C CYS A 134 -7.75 -17.81 32.54
N GLU A 135 -7.75 -18.54 33.66
CA GLU A 135 -8.88 -18.61 34.57
C GLU A 135 -9.27 -17.23 35.13
N ARG A 136 -8.29 -16.42 35.54
CA ARG A 136 -8.55 -15.05 36.03
C ARG A 136 -9.14 -14.14 34.97
N GLU A 137 -8.62 -14.20 33.76
CA GLU A 137 -9.10 -13.39 32.64
C GLU A 137 -10.51 -13.83 32.23
N LEU A 138 -10.77 -15.14 32.12
CA LEU A 138 -12.08 -15.67 31.75
C LEU A 138 -13.18 -15.45 32.81
N LYS A 139 -12.84 -15.30 34.09
CA LYS A 139 -13.84 -15.02 35.13
C LYS A 139 -14.70 -13.78 34.84
N GLN A 140 -14.18 -12.80 34.13
CA GLN A 140 -14.91 -11.58 33.75
C GLN A 140 -15.89 -11.80 32.59
N HIS A 141 -15.77 -12.92 31.88
CA HIS A 141 -16.51 -13.24 30.66
C HIS A 141 -17.43 -14.46 30.80
N LEU A 142 -17.58 -14.99 32.05
CA LEU A 142 -18.49 -16.10 32.32
C LEU A 142 -19.95 -15.64 32.21
N ASP A 143 -20.84 -16.58 31.87
CA ASP A 143 -22.28 -16.35 31.89
C ASP A 143 -22.82 -16.31 33.33
N GLN A 144 -24.14 -16.06 33.44
CA GLN A 144 -24.83 -16.00 34.75
C GLN A 144 -24.73 -17.32 35.54
N ASN A 145 -24.44 -18.43 34.86
CA ASN A 145 -24.28 -19.76 35.46
C ASN A 145 -22.81 -20.10 35.75
N GLY A 146 -21.88 -19.15 35.57
CA GLY A 146 -20.46 -19.35 35.74
C GLY A 146 -19.81 -20.22 34.66
N LYS A 147 -20.46 -20.40 33.51
CA LYS A 147 -19.95 -21.17 32.38
C LYS A 147 -19.39 -20.27 31.28
N VAL A 148 -18.41 -20.80 30.54
CA VAL A 148 -17.86 -20.11 29.34
C VAL A 148 -18.91 -20.12 28.21
N PRO A 149 -19.38 -18.96 27.73
CA PRO A 149 -20.47 -18.87 26.76
C PRO A 149 -19.99 -19.10 25.32
N THR A 150 -19.37 -20.23 25.04
CA THR A 150 -18.73 -20.54 23.74
C THR A 150 -19.68 -20.44 22.55
N ALA A 151 -20.95 -20.86 22.71
CA ALA A 151 -21.96 -20.77 21.65
C ALA A 151 -22.35 -19.32 21.32
N ARG A 152 -22.31 -18.43 22.33
CA ARG A 152 -22.54 -16.99 22.14
C ARG A 152 -21.36 -16.37 21.42
N TRP A 153 -20.11 -16.65 21.85
CA TRP A 153 -18.91 -16.13 21.20
C TRP A 153 -18.81 -16.55 19.73
N LYS A 154 -19.18 -17.79 19.42
CA LYS A 154 -19.20 -18.28 18.04
C LYS A 154 -20.14 -17.46 17.17
N ARG A 155 -21.37 -17.19 17.64
CA ARG A 155 -22.33 -16.33 16.92
C ARG A 155 -21.82 -14.90 16.78
N GLU A 156 -21.32 -14.30 17.84
CA GLU A 156 -20.75 -12.95 17.80
C GLU A 156 -19.58 -12.84 16.80
N LYS A 157 -18.74 -13.89 16.69
CA LYS A 157 -17.68 -13.96 15.69
C LYS A 157 -18.22 -14.00 14.28
N GLU A 158 -19.21 -14.84 14.03
CA GLU A 158 -19.85 -14.96 12.71
C GLU A 158 -20.51 -13.63 12.30
N GLU A 159 -21.18 -12.95 13.22
CA GLU A 159 -21.78 -11.63 13.02
C GLU A 159 -20.71 -10.56 12.74
N LEU A 160 -19.63 -10.53 13.53
CA LEU A 160 -18.52 -9.57 13.30
C LEU A 160 -17.83 -9.82 11.97
N GLN A 161 -17.64 -11.07 11.57
CA GLN A 161 -17.06 -11.41 10.27
C GLN A 161 -17.96 -10.94 9.12
N ALA A 162 -19.28 -11.16 9.21
CA ALA A 162 -20.23 -10.69 8.22
C ALA A 162 -20.21 -9.16 8.09
N VAL A 163 -20.24 -8.43 9.20
CA VAL A 163 -20.15 -6.97 9.21
C VAL A 163 -18.83 -6.47 8.62
N ILE A 164 -17.72 -7.13 8.91
CA ILE A 164 -16.42 -6.76 8.33
C ILE A 164 -16.41 -6.93 6.81
N GLU A 165 -17.00 -8.01 6.29
CA GLU A 165 -17.05 -8.24 4.84
C GLU A 165 -18.02 -7.26 4.16
N GLU A 166 -19.14 -6.92 4.78
CA GLU A 166 -20.06 -5.88 4.30
C GLU A 166 -19.36 -4.51 4.22
N LEU A 167 -18.72 -4.08 5.30
CA LEU A 167 -17.95 -2.81 5.34
C LEU A 167 -16.82 -2.77 4.31
N LYS A 168 -16.18 -3.90 4.02
CA LYS A 168 -15.16 -3.97 2.96
C LYS A 168 -15.79 -3.82 1.57
N ALA A 169 -16.90 -4.51 1.32
CA ALA A 169 -17.62 -4.44 0.05
C ALA A 169 -18.11 -3.01 -0.22
N ASP A 170 -18.71 -2.36 0.78
CA ASP A 170 -19.19 -0.99 0.68
C ASP A 170 -18.04 0.03 0.48
N ASN A 171 -16.89 -0.23 1.07
CA ASN A 171 -15.73 0.67 0.97
C ASN A 171 -14.94 0.47 -0.33
N GLN A 172 -15.06 -0.67 -0.99
CA GLN A 172 -14.29 -0.99 -2.19
C GLN A 172 -14.50 0.01 -3.34
N PRO A 173 -15.73 0.40 -3.72
CA PRO A 173 -15.95 1.39 -4.78
C PRO A 173 -15.25 2.73 -4.50
N TYR A 174 -15.32 3.21 -3.25
CA TYR A 174 -14.66 4.46 -2.86
C TYR A 174 -13.14 4.37 -2.90
N GLN A 175 -12.56 3.22 -2.57
CA GLN A 175 -11.12 3.00 -2.70
C GLN A 175 -10.68 2.97 -4.16
N GLU A 176 -11.45 2.32 -5.03
CA GLU A 176 -11.20 2.27 -6.47
C GLU A 176 -11.32 3.66 -7.10
N GLU A 177 -12.37 4.40 -6.76
CA GLU A 177 -12.55 5.78 -7.21
C GLU A 177 -11.40 6.68 -6.71
N LEU A 178 -11.04 6.61 -5.44
CA LEU A 178 -9.93 7.38 -4.87
C LEU A 178 -8.60 7.08 -5.59
N ALA A 179 -8.34 5.81 -5.88
CA ALA A 179 -7.14 5.42 -6.63
C ALA A 179 -7.16 5.97 -8.06
N PHE A 180 -8.34 6.02 -8.67
CA PHE A 180 -8.51 6.59 -9.99
C PHE A 180 -8.36 8.11 -9.99
N VAL A 181 -8.98 8.83 -9.06
CA VAL A 181 -8.89 10.30 -8.96
C VAL A 181 -7.44 10.75 -8.73
N LYS A 182 -6.65 10.01 -7.98
CA LYS A 182 -5.20 10.25 -7.84
C LYS A 182 -4.45 10.09 -9.17
N LYS A 183 -4.88 9.20 -10.05
CA LYS A 183 -4.34 9.10 -11.41
C LYS A 183 -4.76 10.29 -12.27
N VAL A 184 -6.00 10.74 -12.15
CA VAL A 184 -6.48 11.98 -12.79
C VAL A 184 -5.62 13.16 -12.39
N GLN A 185 -5.31 13.31 -11.10
CA GLN A 185 -4.39 14.33 -10.59
C GLN A 185 -3.00 14.23 -11.23
N SER A 186 -2.46 13.02 -11.35
CA SER A 186 -1.18 12.80 -12.01
C SER A 186 -1.20 13.18 -13.49
N CYS A 187 -2.30 12.88 -14.20
CA CYS A 187 -2.48 13.31 -15.59
C CYS A 187 -2.54 14.84 -15.71
N ALA A 188 -3.25 15.50 -14.79
CA ALA A 188 -3.33 16.95 -14.72
C ALA A 188 -1.96 17.61 -14.48
N ASP A 189 -1.17 17.05 -13.58
CA ASP A 189 0.20 17.53 -13.33
C ASP A 189 1.12 17.37 -14.55
N ILE A 190 0.97 16.28 -15.30
CA ILE A 190 1.73 16.05 -16.54
C ILE A 190 1.32 17.10 -17.60
N ALA A 191 0.03 17.31 -17.80
CA ALA A 191 -0.48 18.29 -18.76
C ALA A 191 -0.01 19.72 -18.42
N ARG A 192 -0.06 20.10 -17.13
CA ARG A 192 0.43 21.39 -16.66
C ARG A 192 1.93 21.58 -16.93
N ARG A 193 2.76 20.60 -16.61
CA ARG A 193 4.21 20.66 -16.85
C ARG A 193 4.56 20.75 -18.34
N ASP A 194 3.87 19.99 -19.19
CA ASP A 194 4.07 20.05 -20.66
C ASP A 194 3.75 21.46 -21.19
N ARG A 195 2.75 22.10 -20.64
CA ARG A 195 2.37 23.47 -20.97
C ARG A 195 3.39 24.49 -20.49
N GLU A 196 3.80 24.43 -19.22
CA GLU A 196 4.83 25.31 -18.64
C GLU A 196 6.14 25.23 -19.44
N MET A 197 6.52 24.02 -19.88
CA MET A 197 7.69 23.83 -20.74
C MET A 197 7.50 24.46 -22.12
N ALA A 198 6.31 24.35 -22.72
CA ALA A 198 6.02 24.95 -24.02
C ALA A 198 6.00 26.48 -23.95
N GLU A 199 5.50 27.06 -22.87
CA GLU A 199 5.50 28.50 -22.62
C GLU A 199 6.92 29.04 -22.38
N ALA A 200 7.77 28.30 -21.67
CA ALA A 200 9.18 28.64 -21.47
C ALA A 200 9.97 28.63 -22.80
N ASP A 201 9.73 27.65 -23.66
CA ASP A 201 10.35 27.56 -24.98
C ASP A 201 9.93 28.72 -25.92
N THR A 202 8.68 29.17 -25.83
CA THR A 202 8.19 30.32 -26.62
C THR A 202 8.72 31.65 -26.08
N SER A 203 8.87 31.80 -24.77
CA SER A 203 9.47 32.98 -24.14
C SER A 203 10.95 33.11 -24.43
N GLY A 204 11.72 32.01 -24.42
CA GLY A 204 13.14 32.00 -24.81
C GLY A 204 13.41 32.30 -26.27
N ARG A 205 12.45 32.00 -27.18
CA ARG A 205 12.57 32.27 -28.60
C ARG A 205 12.39 33.75 -28.99
N SER A 206 11.76 34.54 -28.13
CA SER A 206 11.59 35.99 -28.36
C SER A 206 12.86 36.80 -28.04
N GLU A 207 13.75 36.29 -27.20
CA GLU A 207 15.03 36.97 -26.86
C GLU A 207 16.23 36.49 -27.69
N GLU A 208 16.19 35.32 -28.30
CA GLU A 208 17.32 34.73 -29.08
C GLU A 208 17.40 35.12 -30.58
N LYS A 209 16.69 36.18 -31.02
CA LYS A 209 16.95 36.75 -32.34
C LYS A 209 18.15 37.71 -32.41
N ARG A 210 18.89 37.78 -31.32
CA ARG A 210 20.19 38.51 -31.28
C ARG A 210 21.17 37.67 -30.47
N GLU A 211 21.78 36.69 -31.09
CA GLU A 211 23.17 36.30 -30.98
C GLU A 211 23.40 34.87 -31.50
N LYS A 212 24.20 34.79 -32.56
CA LYS A 212 24.72 33.53 -33.04
C LYS A 212 25.74 33.01 -32.04
N GLN A 213 25.44 31.94 -31.34
CA GLN A 213 26.48 31.09 -30.72
C GLN A 213 26.11 29.60 -30.78
N LYS A 214 27.14 28.83 -31.07
CA LYS A 214 27.29 27.43 -31.44
C LYS A 214 26.62 26.41 -30.47
N PRO A 215 26.35 25.15 -30.95
CA PRO A 215 25.70 24.11 -30.16
C PRO A 215 26.72 23.38 -29.27
N GLU A 216 26.83 23.74 -28.02
CA GLU A 216 27.74 23.07 -27.06
C GLU A 216 27.09 22.29 -25.92
N LYS A 217 25.79 22.01 -25.91
CA LYS A 217 25.12 21.38 -24.78
C LYS A 217 24.77 19.89 -24.89
N LYS A 218 25.01 19.23 -26.02
CA LYS A 218 24.78 17.77 -26.16
C LYS A 218 25.96 16.90 -25.70
N THR A 219 27.15 17.45 -25.57
CA THR A 219 28.37 16.73 -25.16
C THR A 219 28.47 16.49 -23.64
N SER A 220 27.79 17.28 -22.82
CA SER A 220 27.91 17.23 -21.37
C SER A 220 27.20 16.02 -20.72
N LEU A 221 26.05 15.60 -21.24
CA LEU A 221 25.30 14.45 -20.68
C LEU A 221 25.93 13.12 -21.09
N LEU A 222 26.38 12.98 -22.34
CA LEU A 222 27.10 11.79 -22.80
C LEU A 222 28.42 11.62 -22.04
N ARG A 223 29.16 12.72 -21.80
CA ARG A 223 30.40 12.72 -21.05
C ARG A 223 30.20 12.30 -19.60
N LYS A 224 29.15 12.79 -18.92
CA LYS A 224 28.78 12.36 -17.56
C LYS A 224 28.34 10.89 -17.50
N LEU A 225 27.74 10.38 -18.54
CA LEU A 225 27.32 8.98 -18.64
C LEU A 225 28.53 8.05 -18.84
N ASP A 226 29.51 8.48 -19.64
CA ASP A 226 30.77 7.76 -19.84
C ASP A 226 31.67 7.80 -18.60
N GLU A 227 31.71 8.91 -17.87
CA GLU A 227 32.39 9.03 -16.57
C GLU A 227 31.78 8.09 -15.55
N LYS A 228 30.44 8.03 -15.42
CA LYS A 228 29.76 7.08 -14.53
C LYS A 228 29.96 5.62 -14.92
N LYS A 229 30.01 5.31 -16.20
CA LYS A 229 30.32 3.95 -16.65
C LYS A 229 31.75 3.54 -16.28
N LYS A 230 32.71 4.44 -16.38
CA LYS A 230 34.10 4.19 -15.93
C LYS A 230 34.18 3.98 -14.42
N GLU A 231 33.49 4.81 -13.61
CA GLU A 231 33.44 4.63 -12.15
C GLU A 231 32.82 3.29 -11.73
N CYS A 232 31.74 2.84 -12.42
CA CYS A 232 31.15 1.52 -12.16
C CYS A 232 32.13 0.40 -12.51
N ALA A 233 32.79 0.45 -13.65
CA ALA A 233 33.76 -0.55 -14.07
C ALA A 233 34.97 -0.64 -13.12
N GLU A 234 35.44 0.49 -12.59
CA GLU A 234 36.52 0.53 -11.59
C GLU A 234 36.09 -0.05 -10.22
N ARG A 235 34.84 0.18 -9.81
CA ARG A 235 34.28 -0.45 -8.58
C ARG A 235 34.18 -1.96 -8.73
N ASP A 236 33.70 -2.44 -9.85
CA ASP A 236 33.57 -3.86 -10.14
C ASP A 236 34.94 -4.56 -10.18
N ALA A 237 35.94 -3.93 -10.80
CA ALA A 237 37.31 -4.41 -10.82
C ALA A 237 37.93 -4.48 -9.40
N LYS A 238 37.71 -3.48 -8.57
CA LYS A 238 38.17 -3.48 -7.17
C LYS A 238 37.49 -4.57 -6.33
N GLN A 239 36.18 -4.79 -6.52
CA GLN A 239 35.45 -5.85 -5.84
C GLN A 239 35.91 -7.26 -6.26
N GLN A 240 36.23 -7.46 -7.55
CA GLN A 240 36.78 -8.72 -8.02
C GLN A 240 38.21 -8.98 -7.52
N ALA A 241 39.02 -7.93 -7.40
CA ALA A 241 40.37 -8.04 -6.82
C ALA A 241 40.32 -8.43 -5.33
N VAL A 242 39.37 -7.84 -4.56
CA VAL A 242 39.16 -8.19 -3.14
C VAL A 242 38.67 -9.63 -2.99
N LYS A 243 37.74 -10.09 -3.86
CA LYS A 243 37.26 -11.47 -3.85
C LYS A 243 38.36 -12.48 -4.19
N LYS A 244 39.23 -12.17 -5.16
CA LYS A 244 40.40 -13.01 -5.49
C LYS A 244 41.41 -13.11 -4.35
N LYS A 245 41.69 -12.01 -3.65
CA LYS A 245 42.58 -11.99 -2.48
C LYS A 245 42.02 -12.85 -1.34
N ARG A 246 40.71 -12.72 -1.05
CA ARG A 246 40.05 -13.48 0.00
C ARG A 246 40.00 -15.00 -0.29
N ASN A 247 39.82 -15.38 -1.56
CA ASN A 247 39.86 -16.79 -1.95
C ASN A 247 41.27 -17.37 -1.91
N TYR A 248 42.33 -16.58 -2.09
CA TYR A 248 43.72 -17.02 -1.99
C TYR A 248 44.14 -17.22 -0.51
N GLU A 249 43.64 -16.36 0.40
CA GLU A 249 43.89 -16.50 1.85
C GLU A 249 43.13 -17.66 2.51
N MET A 250 42.07 -18.16 1.88
CA MET A 250 41.31 -19.33 2.36
C MET A 250 41.83 -20.68 1.82
N SER A 251 42.85 -20.68 0.98
CA SER A 251 43.44 -21.89 0.38
C SER A 251 44.89 -22.14 0.79
N LEU A 252 45.35 -21.45 1.83
CA LEU A 252 46.58 -21.70 2.57
C LEU A 252 46.26 -22.20 3.99
#